data_a3e51541af9a95be6c56e8e0f0d2c455
#
_entry.id   a3e51541af9a95be6c56e8e0f0d2c455
#
_cell.length_a   1.000
_cell.length_b   1.000
_cell.length_c   1.000
_cell.angle_alpha   90.00
_cell.angle_beta   90.00
_cell.angle_gamma   90.00
#
_symmetry.space_group_name_H-M   'P 1'
#
loop_
_entity.id
_entity.type
_entity.pdbx_description
1 polymer ?
#
loop_
_entity_poly.entity_id
_entity_poly.type
_entity_poly.pdbx_seq_one_letter_code
_entity_poly.pdbx_strand_id
1 'polypeptide(L)'
;LMKFHGKNAKIIVWEHNTHIGDARATEMANTGMLNVGQLLREQHSSDGVVAVGFGSYKGSVIAGREWGDSMRKIKVPEAVQGSWEHSFHVAGNGKNKLLLMNKVKDEKCLLSYIAHRAIGVVYNPEHERFGNYVPSILPKRYDAFIFLDETNSLHPMLICPDGNQIPETYPFGM
;
A
#
# COMPACT_ATOMS: atom_id res chain seq x y z
N LEU A 1 14.45 10.87 15.96
CA LEU A 1 13.64 10.17 16.98
C LEU A 1 14.41 9.02 17.62
N MET A 2 14.94 8.03 16.86
CA MET A 2 15.67 6.89 17.43
C MET A 2 16.82 7.31 18.35
N LYS A 3 17.66 8.29 17.92
CA LYS A 3 18.75 8.83 18.77
C LYS A 3 18.25 9.44 20.07
N PHE A 4 17.07 10.05 20.06
CA PHE A 4 16.45 10.66 21.24
C PHE A 4 15.93 9.59 22.22
N HIS A 5 15.31 8.52 21.71
CA HIS A 5 14.72 7.43 22.52
C HIS A 5 15.73 6.37 22.95
N GLY A 6 16.95 6.41 22.44
CA GLY A 6 18.04 5.51 22.82
C GLY A 6 18.18 4.25 21.96
N LYS A 7 19.22 3.47 22.24
CA LYS A 7 19.67 2.35 21.39
C LYS A 7 18.67 1.20 21.22
N ASN A 8 17.72 1.05 22.14
CA ASN A 8 16.70 -0.02 22.10
C ASN A 8 15.37 0.48 21.53
N ALA A 9 15.31 1.72 21.04
CA ALA A 9 14.09 2.26 20.46
C ALA A 9 13.70 1.52 19.19
N LYS A 10 12.39 1.27 19.04
CA LYS A 10 11.78 0.79 17.81
C LYS A 10 10.77 1.82 17.33
N ILE A 11 10.72 2.03 16.01
CA ILE A 11 9.81 3.00 15.40
C ILE A 11 8.91 2.25 14.41
N ILE A 12 7.64 2.58 14.44
CA ILE A 12 6.68 2.17 13.41
C ILE A 12 6.40 3.41 12.56
N VAL A 13 6.66 3.31 11.25
CA VAL A 13 6.30 4.30 10.25
C VAL A 13 5.02 3.82 9.57
N TRP A 14 3.93 4.56 9.75
CA TRP A 14 2.62 4.23 9.18
C TRP A 14 2.33 5.16 8.03
N GLU A 15 2.43 4.64 6.82
CA GLU A 15 2.21 5.39 5.59
C GLU A 15 1.58 4.49 4.52
N HIS A 16 1.21 5.10 3.40
CA HIS A 16 0.70 4.39 2.24
C HIS A 16 1.76 3.47 1.61
N ASN A 17 1.35 2.38 0.98
CA ASN A 17 2.21 1.40 0.32
C ASN A 17 3.24 2.02 -0.65
N THR A 18 2.88 3.10 -1.36
CA THR A 18 3.77 3.77 -2.29
C THR A 18 4.90 4.52 -1.60
N HIS A 19 4.76 4.82 -0.31
CA HIS A 19 5.77 5.50 0.49
C HIS A 19 6.66 4.52 1.24
N ILE A 20 6.11 3.42 1.80
CA ILE A 20 6.87 2.48 2.65
C ILE A 20 7.40 1.24 1.91
N GLY A 21 6.84 0.88 0.77
CA GLY A 21 7.38 -0.21 -0.05
C GLY A 21 8.63 0.24 -0.80
N ASP A 22 9.61 -0.63 -0.93
CA ASP A 22 10.88 -0.31 -1.61
C ASP A 22 10.64 0.13 -3.07
N ALA A 23 10.95 1.39 -3.40
CA ALA A 23 10.75 1.95 -4.73
C ALA A 23 11.57 1.24 -5.80
N ARG A 24 12.74 0.69 -5.46
CA ARG A 24 13.63 -0.05 -6.37
C ARG A 24 12.98 -1.32 -6.93
N ALA A 25 11.98 -1.86 -6.22
CA ALA A 25 11.21 -3.01 -6.64
C ALA A 25 9.96 -2.65 -7.47
N THR A 26 9.93 -1.45 -8.04
CA THR A 26 8.83 -0.93 -8.87
C THR A 26 9.37 -0.33 -10.16
N GLU A 27 8.53 -0.25 -11.20
CA GLU A 27 8.90 0.47 -12.44
C GLU A 27 9.12 1.98 -12.21
N MET A 28 8.61 2.55 -11.11
CA MET A 28 8.85 3.95 -10.74
C MET A 28 10.34 4.26 -10.53
N ALA A 29 11.15 3.27 -10.17
CA ALA A 29 12.60 3.42 -10.07
C ALA A 29 13.24 3.86 -11.40
N ASN A 30 12.68 3.44 -12.53
CA ASN A 30 13.18 3.78 -13.86
C ASN A 30 13.04 5.29 -14.19
N THR A 31 12.17 5.99 -13.47
CA THR A 31 11.97 7.44 -13.57
C THR A 31 12.70 8.23 -12.47
N GLY A 32 13.55 7.56 -11.68
CA GLY A 32 14.31 8.18 -10.60
C GLY A 32 13.50 8.49 -9.34
N MET A 33 12.32 7.90 -9.20
CA MET A 33 11.50 8.12 -8.00
C MET A 33 12.08 7.40 -6.78
N LEU A 34 12.23 8.16 -5.70
CA LEU A 34 12.64 7.69 -4.38
C LEU A 34 11.46 7.73 -3.42
N ASN A 35 11.48 6.87 -2.41
CA ASN A 35 10.52 6.93 -1.32
C ASN A 35 11.15 6.60 0.05
N VAL A 36 10.38 6.81 1.11
CA VAL A 36 10.81 6.58 2.48
C VAL A 36 11.25 5.13 2.71
N GLY A 37 10.51 4.15 2.18
CA GLY A 37 10.82 2.73 2.34
C GLY A 37 12.18 2.35 1.76
N GLN A 38 12.52 2.85 0.56
CA GLN A 38 13.85 2.67 -0.02
C GLN A 38 14.94 3.28 0.86
N LEU A 39 14.76 4.56 1.25
CA LEU A 39 15.76 5.26 2.06
C LEU A 39 15.99 4.61 3.42
N LEU A 40 14.93 4.13 4.07
CA LEU A 40 15.04 3.37 5.32
C LEU A 40 15.85 2.10 5.12
N ARG A 41 15.60 1.33 4.08
CA ARG A 41 16.37 0.12 3.77
C ARG A 41 17.83 0.42 3.45
N GLU A 42 18.13 1.52 2.76
CA GLU A 42 19.51 1.92 2.45
C GLU A 42 20.29 2.39 3.68
N GLN A 43 19.64 3.18 4.54
CA GLN A 43 20.31 3.84 5.66
C GLN A 43 20.30 3.01 6.96
N HIS A 44 19.33 2.10 7.12
CA HIS A 44 19.06 1.37 8.37
C HIS A 44 19.00 -0.14 8.21
N SER A 45 19.56 -0.70 7.14
CA SER A 45 19.54 -2.15 6.91
C SER A 45 20.16 -2.94 8.08
N SER A 46 21.19 -2.41 8.70
CA SER A 46 21.84 -3.01 9.88
C SER A 46 20.99 -2.95 11.15
N ASP A 47 20.02 -2.02 11.22
CA ASP A 47 19.15 -1.83 12.37
C ASP A 47 17.90 -2.73 12.32
N GLY A 48 17.66 -3.40 11.19
CA GLY A 48 16.56 -4.33 11.01
C GLY A 48 15.27 -3.64 10.56
N VAL A 49 15.21 -3.21 9.29
CA VAL A 49 14.01 -2.64 8.67
C VAL A 49 13.09 -3.74 8.18
N VAL A 50 11.81 -3.68 8.56
CA VAL A 50 10.75 -4.58 8.09
C VAL A 50 9.65 -3.77 7.43
N ALA A 51 9.42 -3.98 6.14
CA ALA A 51 8.34 -3.35 5.38
C ALA A 51 7.13 -4.30 5.26
N VAL A 52 5.96 -3.84 5.71
CA VAL A 52 4.70 -4.58 5.62
C VAL A 52 3.77 -3.87 4.65
N GLY A 53 3.43 -4.51 3.54
CA GLY A 53 2.48 -3.98 2.58
C GLY A 53 1.06 -4.49 2.81
N PHE A 54 0.08 -3.77 2.24
CA PHE A 54 -1.33 -4.14 2.27
C PHE A 54 -1.91 -4.18 0.86
N GLY A 55 -2.88 -5.06 0.64
CA GLY A 55 -3.63 -5.10 -0.61
C GLY A 55 -5.02 -5.65 -0.41
N SER A 56 -5.93 -5.30 -1.33
CA SER A 56 -7.31 -5.79 -1.29
C SER A 56 -7.82 -6.14 -2.69
N TYR A 57 -8.67 -7.18 -2.75
CA TYR A 57 -9.27 -7.60 -4.01
C TYR A 57 -10.44 -6.69 -4.39
N LYS A 58 -11.35 -6.41 -3.46
CA LYS A 58 -12.51 -5.53 -3.65
C LYS A 58 -12.97 -4.90 -2.35
N GLY A 59 -13.99 -4.06 -2.41
CA GLY A 59 -14.62 -3.52 -1.20
C GLY A 59 -15.02 -2.06 -1.30
N SER A 60 -14.65 -1.26 -0.32
CA SER A 60 -14.86 0.19 -0.33
C SER A 60 -13.78 0.93 0.45
N VAL A 61 -13.55 2.18 0.05
CA VAL A 61 -12.61 3.12 0.70
C VAL A 61 -13.28 4.46 0.96
N ILE A 62 -12.69 5.27 1.83
CA ILE A 62 -12.98 6.69 1.93
C ILE A 62 -11.92 7.43 1.13
N ALA A 63 -12.33 8.19 0.13
CA ALA A 63 -11.44 9.00 -0.71
C ALA A 63 -12.21 10.17 -1.34
N GLY A 64 -11.48 11.17 -1.85
CA GLY A 64 -12.01 12.17 -2.77
C GLY A 64 -11.90 11.71 -4.22
N ARG A 65 -12.64 12.30 -5.13
CA ARG A 65 -12.46 12.06 -6.57
C ARG A 65 -11.31 12.86 -7.17
N GLU A 66 -10.99 13.99 -6.55
CA GLU A 66 -9.86 14.87 -6.87
C GLU A 66 -9.33 15.54 -5.61
N TRP A 67 -8.21 16.23 -5.71
CA TRP A 67 -7.62 16.96 -4.61
C TRP A 67 -8.54 18.08 -4.11
N GLY A 68 -8.80 18.08 -2.80
CA GLY A 68 -9.70 19.06 -2.17
C GLY A 68 -11.19 18.72 -2.29
N ASP A 69 -11.55 17.61 -2.93
CA ASP A 69 -12.94 17.13 -2.95
C ASP A 69 -13.34 16.57 -1.57
N SER A 70 -14.63 16.64 -1.29
CA SER A 70 -15.19 16.06 -0.07
C SER A 70 -15.01 14.55 -0.03
N MET A 71 -14.69 14.04 1.15
CA MET A 71 -14.55 12.59 1.37
C MET A 71 -15.88 11.87 1.15
N ARG A 72 -15.82 10.76 0.46
CA ARG A 72 -17.00 9.92 0.26
C ARG A 72 -16.61 8.43 0.27
N LYS A 73 -17.59 7.61 0.59
CA LYS A 73 -17.45 6.17 0.45
C LYS A 73 -17.49 5.82 -1.04
N ILE A 74 -16.39 5.28 -1.55
CA ILE A 74 -16.24 4.87 -2.95
C ILE A 74 -16.10 3.35 -3.00
N LYS A 75 -16.86 2.72 -3.89
CA LYS A 75 -16.74 1.27 -4.15
C LYS A 75 -15.42 0.97 -4.86
N VAL A 76 -14.71 -0.03 -4.37
CA VAL A 76 -13.52 -0.58 -5.00
C VAL A 76 -13.95 -1.82 -5.78
N PRO A 77 -13.83 -1.83 -7.12
CA PRO A 77 -14.17 -2.98 -7.95
C PRO A 77 -13.23 -4.15 -7.69
N GLU A 78 -13.53 -5.30 -8.27
CA GLU A 78 -12.62 -6.43 -8.29
C GLU A 78 -11.29 -6.06 -8.94
N ALA A 79 -10.19 -6.53 -8.35
CA ALA A 79 -8.86 -6.22 -8.85
C ALA A 79 -8.67 -6.70 -10.29
N VAL A 80 -7.94 -5.93 -11.07
CA VAL A 80 -7.68 -6.23 -12.49
C VAL A 80 -7.04 -7.60 -12.63
N GLN A 81 -7.55 -8.39 -13.56
CA GLN A 81 -7.03 -9.72 -13.88
C GLN A 81 -5.52 -9.65 -14.17
N GLY A 82 -4.76 -10.55 -13.55
CA GLY A 82 -3.31 -10.59 -13.66
C GLY A 82 -2.56 -9.68 -12.67
N SER A 83 -3.27 -8.91 -11.84
CA SER A 83 -2.64 -8.19 -10.71
C SER A 83 -2.26 -9.13 -9.56
N TRP A 84 -1.46 -8.63 -8.64
CA TRP A 84 -1.13 -9.34 -7.41
C TRP A 84 -2.38 -9.67 -6.59
N GLU A 85 -3.29 -8.72 -6.44
CA GLU A 85 -4.52 -8.88 -5.67
C GLU A 85 -5.46 -9.90 -6.30
N HIS A 86 -5.60 -9.90 -7.63
CA HIS A 86 -6.35 -10.92 -8.33
C HIS A 86 -5.73 -12.31 -8.14
N SER A 87 -4.40 -12.41 -8.25
CA SER A 87 -3.68 -13.67 -8.07
C SER A 87 -3.85 -14.22 -6.65
N PHE A 88 -3.81 -13.35 -5.62
CA PHE A 88 -4.04 -13.76 -4.23
C PHE A 88 -5.49 -14.16 -3.97
N HIS A 89 -6.47 -13.50 -4.59
CA HIS A 89 -7.87 -13.89 -4.53
C HIS A 89 -8.06 -15.31 -5.07
N VAL A 90 -7.59 -15.58 -6.29
CA VAL A 90 -7.73 -16.88 -6.94
C VAL A 90 -7.00 -17.97 -6.16
N ALA A 91 -5.71 -17.79 -5.88
CA ALA A 91 -4.91 -18.76 -5.12
C ALA A 91 -5.40 -18.95 -3.68
N GLY A 92 -6.14 -18.00 -3.17
CA GLY A 92 -6.66 -17.97 -1.81
C GLY A 92 -8.09 -18.42 -1.66
N ASN A 93 -8.77 -18.65 -2.76
CA ASN A 93 -10.20 -18.95 -2.77
C ASN A 93 -11.00 -17.93 -1.93
N GLY A 94 -10.76 -16.63 -2.16
CA GLY A 94 -11.46 -15.52 -1.50
C GLY A 94 -11.17 -15.36 -0.01
N LYS A 95 -10.00 -15.77 0.48
CA LYS A 95 -9.64 -15.66 1.91
C LYS A 95 -8.54 -14.65 2.15
N ASN A 96 -8.61 -13.94 3.27
CA ASN A 96 -7.55 -13.09 3.77
C ASN A 96 -6.25 -13.88 4.01
N LYS A 97 -5.09 -13.24 3.81
CA LYS A 97 -3.79 -13.89 3.91
C LYS A 97 -2.75 -12.98 4.52
N LEU A 98 -1.84 -13.61 5.26
CA LEU A 98 -0.54 -13.04 5.60
C LEU A 98 0.53 -13.80 4.82
N LEU A 99 1.25 -13.08 3.96
CA LEU A 99 2.34 -13.63 3.17
C LEU A 99 3.67 -13.16 3.74
N LEU A 100 4.56 -14.09 4.03
CA LEU A 100 5.93 -13.81 4.47
C LEU A 100 6.84 -13.91 3.25
N MET A 101 7.28 -12.77 2.73
CA MET A 101 7.99 -12.67 1.45
C MET A 101 9.38 -13.31 1.48
N ASN A 102 10.03 -13.36 2.64
CA ASN A 102 11.33 -14.03 2.80
C ASN A 102 11.31 -15.53 2.45
N LYS A 103 10.13 -16.17 2.50
CA LYS A 103 9.95 -17.59 2.14
C LYS A 103 9.82 -17.83 0.64
N VAL A 104 9.55 -16.79 -0.14
CA VAL A 104 9.24 -16.86 -1.58
C VAL A 104 10.08 -15.89 -2.42
N LYS A 105 11.03 -15.20 -1.81
CA LYS A 105 11.84 -14.16 -2.47
C LYS A 105 12.67 -14.65 -3.66
N ASP A 106 12.97 -15.95 -3.70
CA ASP A 106 13.81 -16.59 -4.73
C ASP A 106 12.98 -17.33 -5.79
N GLU A 107 11.64 -17.35 -5.65
CA GLU A 107 10.74 -17.98 -6.59
C GLU A 107 10.68 -17.20 -7.90
N LYS A 108 11.26 -17.73 -8.97
CA LYS A 108 11.41 -17.03 -10.27
C LYS A 108 10.10 -16.50 -10.84
N CYS A 109 9.00 -17.22 -10.67
CA CYS A 109 7.68 -16.81 -11.14
C CYS A 109 7.14 -15.55 -10.43
N LEU A 110 7.67 -15.22 -9.25
CA LEU A 110 7.27 -14.03 -8.47
C LEU A 110 8.23 -12.85 -8.65
N LEU A 111 9.31 -13.01 -9.44
CA LEU A 111 10.34 -11.99 -9.66
C LEU A 111 10.10 -11.15 -10.93
N SER A 112 8.86 -11.04 -11.38
CA SER A 112 8.46 -10.18 -12.48
C SER A 112 7.65 -8.97 -12.00
N TYR A 113 7.65 -7.91 -12.79
CA TYR A 113 6.80 -6.76 -12.54
C TYR A 113 5.34 -7.14 -12.82
N ILE A 114 4.54 -7.20 -11.76
CA ILE A 114 3.10 -7.47 -11.80
C ILE A 114 2.39 -6.25 -11.22
N ALA A 115 1.27 -5.87 -11.81
CA ALA A 115 0.44 -4.77 -11.36
C ALA A 115 0.03 -4.95 -9.89
N HIS A 116 0.34 -3.97 -9.04
CA HIS A 116 -0.01 -3.92 -7.62
C HIS A 116 -0.88 -2.70 -7.37
N ARG A 117 -2.06 -2.93 -6.81
CA ARG A 117 -3.06 -1.87 -6.55
C ARG A 117 -2.55 -0.85 -5.54
N ALA A 118 -2.69 0.42 -5.87
CA ALA A 118 -2.24 1.56 -5.07
C ALA A 118 -3.34 2.64 -5.03
N ILE A 119 -4.38 2.40 -4.23
CA ILE A 119 -5.45 3.38 -3.99
C ILE A 119 -4.98 4.37 -2.95
N GLY A 120 -4.92 5.64 -3.31
CA GLY A 120 -4.57 6.75 -2.42
C GLY A 120 -5.79 7.55 -1.95
N VAL A 121 -5.53 8.77 -1.47
CA VAL A 121 -6.55 9.71 -0.99
C VAL A 121 -7.45 10.26 -2.11
N VAL A 122 -6.97 10.20 -3.34
CA VAL A 122 -7.75 10.48 -4.55
C VAL A 122 -7.99 9.16 -5.26
N TYR A 123 -9.26 8.87 -5.57
CA TYR A 123 -9.61 7.61 -6.20
C TYR A 123 -10.81 7.74 -7.14
N ASN A 124 -10.62 7.28 -8.38
CA ASN A 124 -11.68 7.15 -9.37
C ASN A 124 -11.71 5.71 -9.91
N PRO A 125 -12.74 4.91 -9.54
CA PRO A 125 -12.86 3.51 -9.97
C PRO A 125 -12.91 3.32 -11.49
N GLU A 126 -13.43 4.30 -12.22
CA GLU A 126 -13.55 4.22 -13.69
C GLU A 126 -12.20 4.30 -14.39
N HIS A 127 -11.23 4.94 -13.74
CA HIS A 127 -9.86 5.10 -14.25
C HIS A 127 -8.82 4.26 -13.49
N GLU A 128 -9.24 3.43 -12.54
CA GLU A 128 -8.37 2.66 -11.66
C GLU A 128 -7.30 1.89 -12.43
N ARG A 129 -7.69 1.23 -13.51
CA ARG A 129 -6.79 0.40 -14.33
C ARG A 129 -5.56 1.17 -14.83
N PHE A 130 -5.70 2.46 -15.06
CA PHE A 130 -4.65 3.31 -15.65
C PHE A 130 -3.87 4.13 -14.62
N GLY A 131 -4.46 4.39 -13.46
CA GLY A 131 -3.90 5.32 -12.48
C GLY A 131 -3.57 4.72 -11.10
N ASN A 132 -4.13 3.56 -10.77
CA ASN A 132 -4.01 3.01 -9.41
C ASN A 132 -3.33 1.64 -9.38
N TYR A 133 -2.50 1.33 -10.37
CA TYR A 133 -1.66 0.13 -10.35
C TYR A 133 -0.21 0.49 -10.60
N VAL A 134 0.67 0.02 -9.74
CA VAL A 134 2.12 0.20 -9.82
C VAL A 134 2.76 -1.16 -10.09
N PRO A 135 3.34 -1.41 -11.27
CA PRO A 135 4.06 -2.64 -11.54
C PRO A 135 5.18 -2.84 -10.52
N SER A 136 5.17 -3.98 -9.84
CA SER A 136 6.03 -4.23 -8.68
C SER A 136 6.46 -5.68 -8.60
N ILE A 137 7.71 -5.89 -8.16
CA ILE A 137 8.22 -7.20 -7.73
C ILE A 137 7.92 -7.31 -6.23
N LEU A 138 6.75 -7.84 -5.88
CA LEU A 138 6.23 -7.79 -4.52
C LEU A 138 7.17 -8.38 -3.46
N PRO A 139 7.83 -9.56 -3.68
CA PRO A 139 8.78 -10.13 -2.72
C PRO A 139 10.05 -9.30 -2.47
N LYS A 140 10.36 -8.37 -3.37
CA LYS A 140 11.45 -7.41 -3.18
C LYS A 140 10.99 -6.10 -2.56
N ARG A 141 9.71 -5.79 -2.73
CA ARG A 141 9.11 -4.55 -2.25
C ARG A 141 8.81 -4.57 -0.76
N TYR A 142 8.38 -5.74 -0.23
CA TYR A 142 7.96 -5.94 1.16
C TYR A 142 8.60 -7.18 1.77
N ASP A 143 8.69 -7.20 3.11
CA ASP A 143 9.10 -8.38 3.89
C ASP A 143 7.88 -9.24 4.28
N ALA A 144 6.74 -8.59 4.47
CA ALA A 144 5.45 -9.24 4.65
C ALA A 144 4.35 -8.49 3.89
N PHE A 145 3.28 -9.19 3.55
CA PHE A 145 2.15 -8.61 2.85
C PHE A 145 0.84 -9.12 3.44
N ILE A 146 -0.04 -8.21 3.81
CA ILE A 146 -1.38 -8.51 4.33
C ILE A 146 -2.38 -8.30 3.19
N PHE A 147 -2.95 -9.40 2.72
CA PHE A 147 -3.99 -9.39 1.71
C PHE A 147 -5.37 -9.57 2.36
N LEU A 148 -6.27 -8.65 2.06
CA LEU A 148 -7.67 -8.67 2.48
C LEU A 148 -8.54 -8.88 1.25
N ASP A 149 -9.30 -9.96 1.22
CA ASP A 149 -10.12 -10.27 0.04
C ASP A 149 -11.21 -9.22 -0.17
N GLU A 150 -11.88 -8.82 0.90
CA GLU A 150 -12.87 -7.75 0.87
C GLU A 150 -12.64 -6.77 2.02
N THR A 151 -12.68 -5.47 1.69
CA THR A 151 -12.50 -4.37 2.66
C THR A 151 -13.73 -3.50 2.76
N ASN A 152 -13.92 -2.90 3.93
CA ASN A 152 -14.89 -1.85 4.14
C ASN A 152 -14.19 -0.52 4.41
N SER A 153 -14.80 0.56 3.96
CA SER A 153 -14.36 1.90 4.30
C SER A 153 -14.33 2.09 5.82
N LEU A 154 -13.23 2.67 6.31
CA LEU A 154 -13.05 2.93 7.73
C LEU A 154 -13.62 4.31 8.08
N HIS A 155 -14.12 4.44 9.30
CA HIS A 155 -14.54 5.71 9.87
C HIS A 155 -13.60 6.10 11.02
N PRO A 156 -13.31 7.38 11.24
CA PRO A 156 -12.60 7.83 12.42
C PRO A 156 -13.32 7.34 13.70
N MET A 157 -12.56 6.83 14.66
CA MET A 157 -13.14 6.27 15.89
C MET A 157 -13.75 7.34 16.81
N LEU A 158 -13.25 8.57 16.76
CA LEU A 158 -13.58 9.63 17.70
C LEU A 158 -14.29 10.83 17.06
N ILE A 159 -14.48 10.85 15.74
CA ILE A 159 -15.05 11.96 14.99
C ILE A 159 -16.16 11.42 14.10
N CYS A 160 -17.36 11.99 14.19
CA CYS A 160 -18.39 11.74 13.18
C CYS A 160 -17.88 12.25 11.83
N PRO A 161 -17.75 11.39 10.80
CA PRO A 161 -17.24 11.81 9.51
C PRO A 161 -18.25 12.81 8.89
N ASP A 162 -17.81 14.04 8.65
CA ASP A 162 -18.51 15.01 7.82
C ASP A 162 -17.86 15.00 6.44
N GLY A 163 -18.55 14.45 5.46
CA GLY A 163 -18.05 14.37 4.08
C GLY A 163 -17.87 15.74 3.40
N ASN A 164 -18.38 16.82 4.01
CA ASN A 164 -18.25 18.19 3.51
C ASN A 164 -17.07 18.93 4.15
N GLN A 165 -16.45 18.37 5.16
CA GLN A 165 -15.33 18.98 5.86
C GLN A 165 -14.03 18.27 5.50
N ILE A 166 -13.04 19.02 5.02
CA ILE A 166 -11.69 18.50 4.80
C ILE A 166 -11.12 18.16 6.17
N PRO A 167 -10.75 16.89 6.44
CA PRO A 167 -10.17 16.51 7.73
C PRO A 167 -8.83 17.20 7.92
N GLU A 168 -8.46 17.45 9.16
CA GLU A 168 -7.19 18.11 9.53
C GLU A 168 -5.96 17.50 8.85
N THR A 169 -5.99 16.21 8.60
CA THR A 169 -4.89 15.46 7.99
C THR A 169 -5.09 15.12 6.50
N TYR A 170 -6.23 15.49 5.89
CA TYR A 170 -6.55 15.17 4.51
C TYR A 170 -6.57 16.41 3.61
N PRO A 171 -5.99 16.37 2.42
CA PRO A 171 -4.95 15.46 1.88
C PRO A 171 -3.57 15.82 2.44
N PHE A 172 -3.52 16.70 3.42
CA PHE A 172 -2.36 17.38 3.99
C PHE A 172 -1.84 16.68 5.25
N GLY A 173 -2.15 15.42 5.41
CA GLY A 173 -1.67 14.60 6.52
C GLY A 173 -0.15 14.42 6.48
N MET A 174 0.56 15.45 6.84
CA MET A 174 2.01 15.44 7.01
C MET A 174 2.38 15.53 8.49
#